data_a0bd62f4df45820aab141ac486783805
#
_entry.id   a0bd62f4df45820aab141ac486783805
#
_cell.length_a   1.000
_cell.length_b   1.000
_cell.length_c   1.000
_cell.angle_alpha   90.00
_cell.angle_beta   90.00
_cell.angle_gamma   90.00
#
_symmetry.space_group_name_H-M   'P 1'
#
loop_
_entity.id
_entity.type
_entity.pdbx_description
1 polymer ?
#
loop_
_entity_poly.entity_id
_entity_poly.type
_entity_poly.pdbx_seq_one_letter_code
_entity_poly.pdbx_strand_id
1 'polypeptide(L)'
;LLLIAGIPLTMMLAASWLWYFVVEGDLNLVGAIGTANNGTLISPPRELQQVEFSDDAGRPFRWDDLEPRWTLVVASAGPTCDAACERRIWFTRQIHIALGREFNRVRRVFIADHASAGVSMVTTVPKPEGWPADFESGTVLEYLSAGHAGMAALNTAPEVFEELFSEFAPQQGAEQGGGWYLVDSAGWIMMHFQDDLGYKAIIADLKFLLKNSGG
;
A
#
# COMPACT_ATOMS: atom_id res chain seq x y z
N LEU A 1 -34.17 -18.40 41.45
CA LEU A 1 -33.89 -19.40 40.41
C LEU A 1 -34.03 -18.79 39.00
N LEU A 2 -35.11 -18.06 38.68
CA LEU A 2 -35.32 -17.43 37.38
C LEU A 2 -34.25 -16.39 37.01
N LEU A 3 -33.78 -15.58 37.97
CA LEU A 3 -32.72 -14.59 37.77
C LEU A 3 -31.36 -15.27 37.48
N ILE A 4 -31.05 -16.37 38.13
CA ILE A 4 -29.78 -17.09 37.97
C ILE A 4 -29.70 -17.74 36.58
N ALA A 5 -30.82 -18.28 36.07
CA ALA A 5 -30.89 -18.89 34.74
C ALA A 5 -31.03 -17.81 33.61
N GLY A 6 -31.67 -16.66 33.91
CA GLY A 6 -31.94 -15.62 32.94
C GLY A 6 -30.68 -14.89 32.47
N ILE A 7 -29.70 -14.63 33.36
CA ILE A 7 -28.47 -13.91 33.01
C ILE A 7 -27.63 -14.69 31.97
N PRO A 8 -27.31 -15.98 32.14
CA PRO A 8 -26.59 -16.74 31.12
C PRO A 8 -27.32 -16.82 29.78
N LEU A 9 -28.65 -16.97 29.82
CA LEU A 9 -29.46 -17.08 28.61
C LEU A 9 -29.45 -15.77 27.80
N THR A 10 -29.59 -14.62 28.47
CA THR A 10 -29.53 -13.32 27.80
C THR A 10 -28.15 -13.02 27.23
N MET A 11 -27.07 -13.42 27.93
CA MET A 11 -25.70 -13.28 27.40
C MET A 11 -25.45 -14.14 26.15
N MET A 12 -25.96 -15.39 26.15
CA MET A 12 -25.87 -16.27 24.99
C MET A 12 -26.62 -15.69 23.78
N LEU A 13 -27.84 -15.19 23.99
CA LEU A 13 -28.63 -14.59 22.93
C LEU A 13 -27.98 -13.29 22.39
N ALA A 14 -27.45 -12.44 23.27
CA ALA A 14 -26.76 -11.23 22.88
C ALA A 14 -25.45 -11.53 22.10
N ALA A 15 -24.68 -12.51 22.54
CA ALA A 15 -23.48 -12.95 21.85
C ALA A 15 -23.78 -13.55 20.47
N SER A 16 -24.82 -14.40 20.37
CA SER A 16 -25.26 -14.99 19.10
C SER A 16 -25.79 -13.93 18.13
N TRP A 17 -26.54 -12.97 18.64
CA TRP A 17 -27.05 -11.83 17.87
C TRP A 17 -25.89 -10.97 17.33
N LEU A 18 -24.94 -10.59 18.20
CA LEU A 18 -23.78 -9.81 17.83
C LEU A 18 -22.91 -10.56 16.80
N TRP A 19 -22.68 -11.87 17.02
CA TRP A 19 -21.93 -12.71 16.09
C TRP A 19 -22.58 -12.75 14.70
N TYR A 20 -23.90 -12.92 14.63
CA TYR A 20 -24.64 -12.93 13.38
C TYR A 20 -24.42 -11.62 12.58
N PHE A 21 -24.63 -10.47 13.20
CA PHE A 21 -24.49 -9.17 12.52
C PHE A 21 -23.04 -8.81 12.16
N VAL A 22 -22.06 -9.32 12.92
CA VAL A 22 -20.64 -9.13 12.58
C VAL A 22 -20.22 -10.01 11.42
N VAL A 23 -20.70 -11.25 11.35
CA VAL A 23 -20.35 -12.20 10.26
C VAL A 23 -21.06 -11.83 8.96
N GLU A 24 -22.33 -11.40 9.02
CA GLU A 24 -23.06 -10.91 7.83
C GLU A 24 -22.54 -9.55 7.32
N GLY A 25 -21.67 -8.88 8.08
CA GLY A 25 -21.04 -7.61 7.67
C GLY A 25 -21.91 -6.37 7.86
N ASP A 26 -23.11 -6.48 8.42
CA ASP A 26 -24.01 -5.35 8.68
C ASP A 26 -23.50 -4.41 9.79
N LEU A 27 -22.61 -4.90 10.66
CA LEU A 27 -21.96 -4.10 11.70
C LEU A 27 -20.44 -4.04 11.47
N ASN A 28 -19.99 -2.98 10.85
CA ASN A 28 -18.57 -2.67 10.77
C ASN A 28 -18.07 -2.08 12.10
N LEU A 29 -17.82 -2.96 13.10
CA LEU A 29 -17.34 -2.56 14.41
C LEU A 29 -15.97 -1.89 14.35
N VAL A 30 -15.10 -2.31 13.41
CA VAL A 30 -13.77 -1.72 13.22
C VAL A 30 -13.91 -0.28 12.74
N GLY A 31 -14.83 0.01 11.82
CA GLY A 31 -15.13 1.37 11.36
C GLY A 31 -15.80 2.24 12.43
N ALA A 32 -16.65 1.66 13.29
CA ALA A 32 -17.37 2.38 14.33
C ALA A 32 -16.52 2.73 15.56
N ILE A 33 -15.56 1.86 15.93
CA ILE A 33 -14.66 2.08 17.08
C ILE A 33 -13.46 2.93 16.67
N GLY A 34 -13.16 3.00 15.38
CA GLY A 34 -11.94 3.58 14.84
C GLY A 34 -10.74 2.64 15.03
N THR A 35 -9.78 2.75 14.18
CA THR A 35 -8.49 2.07 14.35
C THR A 35 -7.48 3.05 14.91
N ALA A 36 -6.56 2.57 15.75
CA ALA A 36 -5.45 3.39 16.24
C ALA A 36 -4.42 3.71 15.14
N ASN A 37 -4.67 3.25 13.90
CA ASN A 37 -3.81 3.47 12.77
C ASN A 37 -4.08 4.84 12.13
N ASN A 38 -3.03 5.49 11.67
CA ASN A 38 -3.13 6.76 10.93
C ASN A 38 -3.46 6.52 9.45
N GLY A 39 -3.01 5.39 8.90
CA GLY A 39 -3.41 4.94 7.56
C GLY A 39 -4.81 4.32 7.56
N THR A 40 -5.49 4.36 6.42
CA THR A 40 -6.82 3.76 6.21
C THR A 40 -6.65 2.26 5.97
N LEU A 41 -7.27 1.43 6.81
CA LEU A 41 -7.31 -0.02 6.60
C LEU A 41 -8.19 -0.37 5.41
N ILE A 42 -7.71 -1.30 4.61
CA ILE A 42 -8.44 -1.85 3.45
C ILE A 42 -9.21 -3.08 3.92
N SER A 43 -10.52 -3.05 3.78
CA SER A 43 -11.40 -4.13 4.21
C SER A 43 -12.51 -4.41 3.18
N PRO A 44 -12.55 -5.61 2.59
CA PRO A 44 -11.61 -6.71 2.78
C PRO A 44 -10.22 -6.40 2.18
N PRO A 45 -9.12 -6.96 2.73
CA PRO A 45 -7.80 -6.82 2.13
C PRO A 45 -7.75 -7.51 0.76
N ARG A 46 -6.89 -7.01 -0.15
CA ARG A 46 -6.77 -7.49 -1.54
C ARG A 46 -5.49 -8.28 -1.72
N GLU A 47 -5.59 -9.41 -2.40
CA GLU A 47 -4.48 -10.33 -2.58
C GLU A 47 -3.72 -10.04 -3.88
N LEU A 48 -2.39 -9.95 -3.80
CA LEU A 48 -1.50 -9.77 -4.95
C LEU A 48 -0.93 -11.08 -5.51
N GLN A 49 -1.01 -12.19 -4.77
CA GLN A 49 -0.43 -13.47 -5.18
C GLN A 49 -1.06 -14.03 -6.46
N GLN A 50 -2.35 -13.78 -6.67
CA GLN A 50 -3.09 -14.27 -7.85
C GLN A 50 -3.03 -13.32 -9.04
N VAL A 51 -2.39 -12.16 -8.87
CA VAL A 51 -2.28 -11.14 -9.91
C VAL A 51 -1.13 -11.45 -10.85
N GLU A 52 -1.40 -11.34 -12.14
CA GLU A 52 -0.38 -11.43 -13.18
C GLU A 52 0.29 -10.08 -13.36
N PHE A 53 1.58 -10.04 -13.07
CA PHE A 53 2.42 -8.88 -13.31
C PHE A 53 3.40 -9.14 -14.45
N SER A 54 3.96 -8.06 -14.96
CA SER A 54 5.17 -8.09 -15.78
C SER A 54 6.25 -7.23 -15.11
N ASP A 55 7.50 -7.62 -15.24
CA ASP A 55 8.63 -6.83 -14.77
C ASP A 55 8.98 -5.69 -15.78
N ASP A 56 10.02 -4.93 -15.48
CA ASP A 56 10.55 -3.84 -16.30
C ASP A 56 11.03 -4.27 -17.69
N ALA A 57 11.34 -5.55 -17.89
CA ALA A 57 11.71 -6.13 -19.17
C ALA A 57 10.50 -6.76 -19.92
N GLY A 58 9.28 -6.63 -19.39
CA GLY A 58 8.07 -7.21 -19.95
C GLY A 58 7.94 -8.73 -19.74
N ARG A 59 8.72 -9.31 -18.84
CA ARG A 59 8.64 -10.74 -18.53
C ARG A 59 7.55 -11.00 -17.49
N PRO A 60 6.80 -12.12 -17.62
CA PRO A 60 5.84 -12.51 -16.59
C PRO A 60 6.49 -12.58 -15.21
N PHE A 61 5.83 -12.02 -14.23
CA PHE A 61 6.30 -11.91 -12.86
C PHE A 61 5.16 -12.23 -11.89
N ARG A 62 5.45 -13.00 -10.85
CA ARG A 62 4.50 -13.34 -9.80
C ARG A 62 4.93 -12.69 -8.48
N TRP A 63 3.95 -12.29 -7.68
CA TRP A 63 4.25 -11.72 -6.36
C TRP A 63 5.08 -12.67 -5.49
N ASP A 64 4.87 -13.98 -5.63
CA ASP A 64 5.60 -15.02 -4.90
C ASP A 64 7.08 -15.16 -5.33
N ASP A 65 7.48 -14.54 -6.43
CA ASP A 65 8.89 -14.46 -6.84
C ASP A 65 9.68 -13.49 -5.94
N LEU A 66 8.98 -12.65 -5.18
CA LEU A 66 9.57 -11.77 -4.17
C LEU A 66 9.72 -12.52 -2.84
N GLU A 67 10.85 -12.31 -2.15
CA GLU A 67 10.97 -12.78 -0.77
C GLU A 67 9.85 -12.22 0.11
N PRO A 68 9.29 -13.00 1.05
CA PRO A 68 8.24 -12.50 1.96
C PRO A 68 8.75 -11.33 2.81
N ARG A 69 8.29 -10.10 2.51
CA ARG A 69 8.63 -8.87 3.25
C ARG A 69 7.44 -7.92 3.21
N TRP A 70 7.34 -7.08 4.21
CA TRP A 70 6.45 -5.92 4.14
C TRP A 70 6.82 -5.04 2.96
N THR A 71 5.84 -4.57 2.21
CA THR A 71 6.11 -3.86 0.96
C THR A 71 5.37 -2.53 0.93
N LEU A 72 6.12 -1.44 0.70
CA LEU A 72 5.55 -0.12 0.38
C LEU A 72 5.32 -0.08 -1.12
N VAL A 73 4.06 0.02 -1.55
CA VAL A 73 3.68 0.06 -2.96
C VAL A 73 3.28 1.46 -3.34
N VAL A 74 3.95 2.01 -4.34
CA VAL A 74 3.52 3.22 -5.04
C VAL A 74 2.77 2.81 -6.29
N ALA A 75 1.46 3.08 -6.32
CA ALA A 75 0.62 2.80 -7.47
C ALA A 75 0.47 4.06 -8.33
N SER A 76 0.54 3.90 -9.65
CA SER A 76 0.37 5.00 -10.61
C SER A 76 -0.36 4.54 -11.86
N ALA A 77 -1.47 5.21 -12.19
CA ALA A 77 -2.23 4.95 -13.41
C ALA A 77 -1.82 5.89 -14.53
N GLY A 78 -1.98 5.41 -15.77
CA GLY A 78 -1.78 6.19 -16.98
C GLY A 78 -0.32 6.32 -17.41
N PRO A 79 -0.10 7.03 -18.53
CA PRO A 79 1.21 7.08 -19.20
C PRO A 79 2.20 8.08 -18.56
N THR A 80 1.81 8.74 -17.46
CA THR A 80 2.63 9.78 -16.83
C THR A 80 2.66 9.65 -15.33
N CYS A 81 3.85 9.57 -14.75
CA CYS A 81 4.10 9.77 -13.33
C CYS A 81 4.33 11.25 -13.09
N ASP A 82 3.32 11.92 -12.56
CA ASP A 82 3.31 13.34 -12.30
C ASP A 82 4.03 13.74 -11.00
N ALA A 83 3.94 15.01 -10.62
CA ALA A 83 4.56 15.54 -9.41
C ALA A 83 4.06 14.84 -8.12
N ALA A 84 2.82 14.36 -8.07
CA ALA A 84 2.29 13.63 -6.91
C ALA A 84 2.87 12.22 -6.86
N CYS A 85 2.92 11.53 -7.99
CA CYS A 85 3.55 10.23 -8.13
C CYS A 85 5.05 10.30 -7.75
N GLU A 86 5.80 11.28 -8.25
CA GLU A 86 7.21 11.49 -7.88
C GLU A 86 7.38 11.67 -6.37
N ARG A 87 6.55 12.54 -5.76
CA ARG A 87 6.60 12.75 -4.30
C ARG A 87 6.36 11.46 -3.52
N ARG A 88 5.43 10.59 -3.95
CA ARG A 88 5.17 9.29 -3.30
C ARG A 88 6.38 8.35 -3.40
N ILE A 89 7.02 8.27 -4.57
CA ILE A 89 8.25 7.49 -4.76
C ILE A 89 9.36 8.00 -3.83
N TRP A 90 9.57 9.31 -3.78
CA TRP A 90 10.58 9.93 -2.91
C TRP A 90 10.22 9.73 -1.43
N PHE A 91 8.96 9.95 -1.05
CA PHE A 91 8.48 9.87 0.32
C PHE A 91 8.61 8.45 0.90
N THR A 92 8.21 7.44 0.13
CA THR A 92 8.39 6.03 0.54
C THR A 92 9.87 5.66 0.71
N ARG A 93 10.79 6.28 -0.04
CA ARG A 93 12.23 6.13 0.18
C ARG A 93 12.65 6.70 1.53
N GLN A 94 12.18 7.90 1.88
CA GLN A 94 12.51 8.52 3.17
C GLN A 94 11.97 7.70 4.35
N ILE A 95 10.74 7.21 4.23
CA ILE A 95 10.14 6.32 5.24
C ILE A 95 10.98 5.06 5.39
N HIS A 96 11.33 4.39 4.28
CA HIS A 96 12.12 3.16 4.29
C HIS A 96 13.47 3.35 5.01
N ILE A 97 14.20 4.43 4.68
CA ILE A 97 15.46 4.78 5.36
C ILE A 97 15.25 5.03 6.86
N ALA A 98 14.17 5.72 7.23
CA ALA A 98 13.89 6.06 8.63
C ALA A 98 13.45 4.86 9.50
N LEU A 99 13.16 3.71 8.91
CA LEU A 99 12.91 2.46 9.64
C LEU A 99 14.18 1.94 10.33
N GLY A 100 15.36 2.35 9.89
CA GLY A 100 16.64 2.03 10.52
C GLY A 100 16.90 0.51 10.55
N ARG A 101 16.93 -0.08 11.74
CA ARG A 101 17.19 -1.54 11.90
C ARG A 101 16.14 -2.43 11.24
N GLU A 102 14.92 -1.94 11.02
CA GLU A 102 13.84 -2.68 10.36
C GLU A 102 13.91 -2.55 8.81
N PHE A 103 14.89 -1.81 8.27
CA PHE A 103 15.06 -1.54 6.84
C PHE A 103 14.98 -2.81 5.99
N ASN A 104 15.67 -3.87 6.38
CA ASN A 104 15.73 -5.12 5.61
C ASN A 104 14.44 -5.95 5.66
N ARG A 105 13.50 -5.61 6.55
CA ARG A 105 12.19 -6.27 6.65
C ARG A 105 11.15 -5.63 5.72
N VAL A 106 11.50 -4.50 5.13
CA VAL A 106 10.61 -3.74 4.25
C VAL A 106 11.27 -3.60 2.88
N ARG A 107 10.46 -3.61 1.84
CA ARG A 107 10.88 -3.28 0.47
C ARG A 107 9.99 -2.21 -0.11
N ARG A 108 10.33 -1.71 -1.29
CA ARG A 108 9.51 -0.80 -2.08
C ARG A 108 9.27 -1.38 -3.46
N VAL A 109 8.03 -1.22 -3.96
CA VAL A 109 7.63 -1.64 -5.30
C VAL A 109 6.83 -0.51 -5.95
N PHE A 110 7.09 -0.25 -7.21
CA PHE A 110 6.26 0.60 -8.05
C PHE A 110 5.36 -0.30 -8.89
N ILE A 111 4.05 -0.03 -8.91
CA ILE A 111 3.08 -0.77 -9.72
C ILE A 111 2.33 0.21 -10.59
N ALA A 112 2.26 -0.07 -11.90
CA ALA A 112 1.53 0.74 -12.86
C ALA A 112 0.60 -0.12 -13.74
N ASP A 113 -0.33 0.54 -14.41
CA ASP A 113 -1.17 -0.04 -15.45
C ASP A 113 -0.50 0.00 -16.84
N HIS A 114 0.72 0.56 -16.92
CA HIS A 114 1.55 0.67 -18.10
C HIS A 114 2.97 0.21 -17.80
N ALA A 115 3.67 -0.30 -18.80
CA ALA A 115 5.09 -0.66 -18.66
C ALA A 115 5.92 0.57 -18.25
N SER A 116 6.72 0.45 -17.19
CA SER A 116 7.47 1.58 -16.59
C SER A 116 8.43 2.25 -17.56
N ALA A 117 8.90 1.54 -18.60
CA ALA A 117 9.69 2.09 -19.69
C ALA A 117 8.87 3.00 -20.64
N GLY A 118 7.53 2.90 -20.61
CA GLY A 118 6.62 3.73 -21.39
C GLY A 118 5.97 4.86 -20.59
N VAL A 119 6.11 4.85 -19.24
CA VAL A 119 5.55 5.90 -18.38
C VAL A 119 6.52 7.05 -18.30
N SER A 120 6.10 8.25 -18.77
CA SER A 120 6.90 9.46 -18.67
C SER A 120 7.01 9.97 -17.25
N MET A 121 8.17 10.51 -16.88
CA MET A 121 8.44 11.06 -15.55
C MET A 121 8.43 12.58 -15.56
N VAL A 122 7.67 13.18 -14.66
CA VAL A 122 7.71 14.63 -14.40
C VAL A 122 8.48 14.87 -13.11
N THR A 123 9.66 15.46 -13.19
CA THR A 123 10.54 15.71 -12.05
C THR A 123 10.32 17.09 -11.45
N THR A 124 9.90 17.15 -10.19
CA THR A 124 9.63 18.38 -9.44
C THR A 124 10.32 18.42 -8.08
N VAL A 125 10.66 17.25 -7.54
CA VAL A 125 11.32 17.14 -6.24
C VAL A 125 12.81 17.55 -6.38
N PRO A 126 13.36 18.38 -5.46
CA PRO A 126 14.78 18.68 -5.46
C PRO A 126 15.61 17.40 -5.38
N LYS A 127 16.56 17.26 -6.30
CA LYS A 127 17.41 16.06 -6.39
C LYS A 127 18.37 16.01 -5.20
N PRO A 128 18.48 14.86 -4.51
CA PRO A 128 19.45 14.69 -3.44
C PRO A 128 20.90 14.81 -3.96
N GLU A 129 21.83 15.13 -3.09
CA GLU A 129 23.25 15.09 -3.39
C GLU A 129 23.66 13.69 -3.89
N GLY A 130 24.41 13.63 -5.00
CA GLY A 130 24.80 12.37 -5.66
C GLY A 130 23.82 11.84 -6.71
N TRP A 131 22.70 12.52 -6.94
CA TRP A 131 21.83 12.21 -8.07
C TRP A 131 22.50 12.59 -9.39
N PRO A 132 22.30 11.83 -10.50
CA PRO A 132 22.81 12.23 -11.79
C PRO A 132 22.34 13.64 -12.16
N ALA A 133 23.27 14.56 -12.39
CA ALA A 133 22.97 15.98 -12.63
C ALA A 133 22.10 16.19 -13.89
N ASP A 134 22.17 15.24 -14.82
CA ASP A 134 21.56 15.33 -16.14
C ASP A 134 20.17 14.72 -16.24
N PHE A 135 19.60 14.22 -15.13
CA PHE A 135 18.25 13.67 -15.15
C PHE A 135 17.22 14.80 -15.12
N GLU A 136 16.87 15.36 -16.26
CA GLU A 136 15.86 16.41 -16.38
C GLU A 136 14.47 15.86 -16.74
N SER A 137 14.44 14.81 -17.56
CA SER A 137 13.21 14.14 -17.99
C SER A 137 13.56 12.74 -18.49
N GLY A 138 12.62 11.82 -18.43
CA GLY A 138 12.81 10.45 -18.88
C GLY A 138 11.61 9.59 -18.55
N THR A 139 11.84 8.31 -18.46
CA THR A 139 10.84 7.35 -18.04
C THR A 139 10.91 7.07 -16.52
N VAL A 140 9.84 6.52 -15.97
CA VAL A 140 9.84 6.05 -14.57
C VAL A 140 10.96 5.03 -14.35
N LEU A 141 11.19 4.14 -15.31
CA LEU A 141 12.24 3.12 -15.19
C LEU A 141 13.63 3.76 -15.07
N GLU A 142 13.94 4.77 -15.87
CA GLU A 142 15.21 5.50 -15.77
C GLU A 142 15.33 6.23 -14.43
N TYR A 143 14.24 6.87 -13.97
CA TYR A 143 14.20 7.56 -12.68
C TYR A 143 14.46 6.61 -11.51
N LEU A 144 13.80 5.46 -11.50
CA LEU A 144 14.00 4.44 -10.46
C LEU A 144 15.42 3.89 -10.47
N SER A 145 15.97 3.64 -11.66
CA SER A 145 17.34 3.13 -11.81
C SER A 145 18.38 4.15 -11.33
N ALA A 146 18.16 5.44 -11.57
CA ALA A 146 19.07 6.50 -11.20
C ALA A 146 19.16 6.75 -9.70
N GLY A 147 18.03 6.72 -8.98
CA GLY A 147 18.01 7.18 -7.59
C GLY A 147 17.25 6.30 -6.60
N HIS A 148 16.61 5.24 -7.05
CA HIS A 148 15.77 4.37 -6.21
C HIS A 148 16.20 2.91 -6.28
N ALA A 149 17.49 2.65 -6.29
CA ALA A 149 18.04 1.29 -6.35
C ALA A 149 17.34 0.34 -5.37
N GLY A 150 16.97 -0.85 -5.84
CA GLY A 150 16.24 -1.85 -5.08
C GLY A 150 14.72 -1.65 -5.01
N MET A 151 14.15 -0.65 -5.70
CA MET A 151 12.72 -0.55 -5.92
C MET A 151 12.37 -1.29 -7.21
N ALA A 152 11.61 -2.39 -7.10
CA ALA A 152 11.14 -3.11 -8.26
C ALA A 152 10.02 -2.31 -8.97
N ALA A 153 9.99 -2.39 -10.29
CA ALA A 153 8.94 -1.81 -11.13
C ALA A 153 8.15 -2.93 -11.77
N LEU A 154 6.87 -2.97 -11.49
CA LEU A 154 5.92 -3.96 -12.01
C LEU A 154 4.79 -3.25 -12.75
N ASN A 155 4.20 -3.94 -13.70
CA ASN A 155 2.96 -3.49 -14.33
C ASN A 155 1.96 -4.64 -14.46
N THR A 156 0.68 -4.30 -14.47
CA THR A 156 -0.43 -5.23 -14.67
C THR A 156 -1.45 -4.62 -15.65
N ALA A 157 -2.44 -5.42 -16.05
CA ALA A 157 -3.50 -4.93 -16.93
C ALA A 157 -4.28 -3.78 -16.27
N PRO A 158 -4.73 -2.77 -17.04
CA PRO A 158 -5.46 -1.62 -16.48
C PRO A 158 -6.68 -1.99 -15.65
N GLU A 159 -7.43 -3.01 -16.07
CA GLU A 159 -8.63 -3.48 -15.37
C GLU A 159 -8.29 -4.07 -13.99
N VAL A 160 -7.19 -4.83 -13.93
CA VAL A 160 -6.68 -5.43 -12.68
C VAL A 160 -6.11 -4.34 -11.78
N PHE A 161 -5.39 -3.36 -12.35
CA PHE A 161 -4.88 -2.21 -11.61
C PHE A 161 -6.02 -1.42 -10.95
N GLU A 162 -7.09 -1.16 -11.70
CA GLU A 162 -8.27 -0.46 -11.18
C GLU A 162 -8.94 -1.23 -10.05
N GLU A 163 -9.12 -2.55 -10.18
CA GLU A 163 -9.65 -3.41 -9.12
C GLU A 163 -8.81 -3.34 -7.84
N LEU A 164 -7.48 -3.32 -7.98
CA LEU A 164 -6.57 -3.29 -6.83
C LEU A 164 -6.51 -1.93 -6.13
N PHE A 165 -6.60 -0.81 -6.86
CA PHE A 165 -6.19 0.50 -6.33
C PHE A 165 -7.24 1.61 -6.41
N SER A 166 -8.34 1.49 -7.22
CA SER A 166 -9.26 2.61 -7.50
C SER A 166 -10.15 3.03 -6.33
N GLU A 167 -10.55 2.10 -5.45
CA GLU A 167 -11.53 2.37 -4.38
C GLU A 167 -11.04 3.37 -3.33
N PHE A 168 -9.72 3.55 -3.23
CA PHE A 168 -9.10 4.44 -2.26
C PHE A 168 -8.57 5.74 -2.89
N ALA A 169 -8.95 6.02 -4.13
CA ALA A 169 -8.73 7.34 -4.71
C ALA A 169 -9.54 8.38 -3.92
N PRO A 170 -8.94 9.48 -3.45
CA PRO A 170 -9.66 10.50 -2.70
C PRO A 170 -10.84 11.03 -3.52
N GLN A 171 -12.01 11.13 -2.89
CA GLN A 171 -13.19 11.74 -3.50
C GLN A 171 -12.92 13.23 -3.74
N GLN A 172 -13.12 13.68 -4.98
CA GLN A 172 -12.99 15.05 -5.48
C GLN A 172 -11.56 15.59 -5.63
N GLY A 173 -11.02 15.46 -6.83
CA GLY A 173 -9.82 16.20 -7.29
C GLY A 173 -8.48 15.52 -7.09
N ALA A 174 -8.45 14.34 -6.52
CA ALA A 174 -7.26 13.52 -6.53
C ALA A 174 -7.23 12.66 -7.79
N GLU A 175 -6.06 12.60 -8.37
CA GLU A 175 -5.77 11.85 -9.57
C GLU A 175 -6.16 10.38 -9.38
N GLN A 176 -7.06 9.91 -10.24
CA GLN A 176 -7.55 8.54 -10.21
C GLN A 176 -6.37 7.57 -10.31
N GLY A 177 -6.40 6.51 -9.50
CA GLY A 177 -5.46 5.41 -9.60
C GLY A 177 -4.06 5.66 -9.03
N GLY A 178 -3.79 6.80 -8.37
CA GLY A 178 -2.52 7.08 -7.71
C GLY A 178 -2.61 6.97 -6.18
N GLY A 179 -1.57 6.45 -5.53
CA GLY A 179 -1.49 6.37 -4.09
C GLY A 179 -0.31 5.51 -3.65
N TRP A 180 -0.16 5.33 -2.35
CA TRP A 180 0.79 4.35 -1.86
C TRP A 180 0.17 3.51 -0.75
N TYR A 181 0.57 2.26 -0.71
CA TYR A 181 -0.09 1.21 0.04
C TYR A 181 0.92 0.41 0.84
N LEU A 182 0.44 -0.23 1.88
CA LEU A 182 1.19 -1.21 2.65
C LEU A 182 0.65 -2.60 2.33
N VAL A 183 1.56 -3.45 1.89
CA VAL A 183 1.32 -4.88 1.64
C VAL A 183 2.09 -5.67 2.69
N ASP A 184 1.44 -6.67 3.26
CA ASP A 184 2.06 -7.54 4.24
C ASP A 184 3.02 -8.57 3.60
N SER A 185 3.69 -9.37 4.43
CA SER A 185 4.63 -10.38 3.96
C SER A 185 3.96 -11.55 3.21
N ALA A 186 2.66 -11.71 3.33
CA ALA A 186 1.87 -12.70 2.61
C ALA A 186 1.27 -12.17 1.30
N GLY A 187 1.48 -10.90 0.94
CA GLY A 187 1.00 -10.32 -0.31
C GLY A 187 -0.40 -9.70 -0.24
N TRP A 188 -0.90 -9.38 0.96
CA TRP A 188 -2.18 -8.70 1.14
C TRP A 188 -2.01 -7.19 1.24
N ILE A 189 -2.75 -6.45 0.42
CA ILE A 189 -2.85 -4.99 0.54
C ILE A 189 -3.69 -4.68 1.77
N MET A 190 -3.04 -4.19 2.83
CA MET A 190 -3.65 -4.02 4.16
C MET A 190 -4.08 -2.60 4.45
N MET A 191 -3.34 -1.62 3.93
CA MET A 191 -3.52 -0.23 4.31
C MET A 191 -3.19 0.72 3.17
N HIS A 192 -3.95 1.80 3.08
CA HIS A 192 -3.70 2.93 2.19
C HIS A 192 -3.26 4.15 2.99
N PHE A 193 -2.30 4.89 2.46
CA PHE A 193 -1.81 6.12 3.04
C PHE A 193 -2.08 7.29 2.10
N GLN A 194 -2.74 8.31 2.64
CA GLN A 194 -2.99 9.56 1.95
C GLN A 194 -1.74 10.46 1.96
N ASP A 195 -1.63 11.33 0.96
CA ASP A 195 -0.46 12.19 0.77
C ASP A 195 -0.30 13.29 1.84
N ASP A 196 -1.36 13.61 2.58
CA ASP A 196 -1.38 14.60 3.66
C ASP A 196 -0.92 14.05 5.02
N LEU A 197 -0.76 12.73 5.13
CA LEU A 197 -0.31 12.11 6.36
C LEU A 197 1.14 12.46 6.68
N GLY A 198 1.34 12.92 7.89
CA GLY A 198 2.66 13.23 8.41
C GLY A 198 3.55 11.99 8.55
N TYR A 199 4.76 12.10 8.09
CA TYR A 199 5.78 11.04 8.08
C TYR A 199 5.97 10.34 9.45
N LYS A 200 5.84 11.06 10.59
CA LYS A 200 5.93 10.48 11.93
C LYS A 200 4.80 9.50 12.25
N ALA A 201 3.58 9.82 11.81
CA ALA A 201 2.42 8.98 11.99
C ALA A 201 2.57 7.66 11.24
N ILE A 202 3.00 7.72 9.99
CA ILE A 202 3.25 6.56 9.14
C ILE A 202 4.33 5.64 9.73
N ILE A 203 5.45 6.22 10.18
CA ILE A 203 6.53 5.43 10.81
C ILE A 203 6.06 4.77 12.10
N ALA A 204 5.17 5.43 12.87
CA ALA A 204 4.60 4.83 14.08
C ALA A 204 3.77 3.58 13.74
N ASP A 205 2.89 3.67 12.73
CA ASP A 205 2.09 2.53 12.25
C ASP A 205 2.99 1.39 11.77
N LEU A 206 3.97 1.68 10.90
CA LEU A 206 4.88 0.67 10.38
C LEU A 206 5.69 -0.02 11.49
N LYS A 207 6.25 0.73 12.43
CA LYS A 207 7.00 0.17 13.56
C LYS A 207 6.12 -0.70 14.46
N PHE A 208 4.87 -0.30 14.67
CA PHE A 208 3.91 -1.10 15.42
C PHE A 208 3.62 -2.42 14.72
N LEU A 209 3.34 -2.38 13.42
CA LEU A 209 3.07 -3.57 12.60
C LEU A 209 4.28 -4.50 12.55
N LEU A 210 5.47 -3.97 12.24
CA LEU A 210 6.71 -4.73 12.17
C LEU A 210 7.08 -5.39 13.51
N LYS A 211 6.80 -4.74 14.64
CA LYS A 211 7.05 -5.29 15.97
C LYS A 211 6.12 -6.48 16.28
N ASN A 212 4.88 -6.43 15.80
CA ASN A 212 3.85 -7.42 16.14
C ASN A 212 3.70 -8.51 15.07
N SER A 213 4.23 -8.33 13.87
CA SER A 213 4.27 -9.33 12.81
C SER A 213 5.48 -10.25 12.97
N GLY A 214 5.50 -11.15 13.92
CA GLY A 214 6.65 -12.03 14.22
C GLY A 214 7.52 -12.35 12.99
N GLY A 215 8.79 -11.98 13.07
CA GLY A 215 9.82 -12.31 12.08
C GLY A 215 10.45 -13.63 12.42
#